data_84ce5e8a3662c3b37c10456cd8a69657
#
_entry.id   84ce5e8a3662c3b37c10456cd8a69657
#
_cell.length_a   1.000
_cell.length_b   1.000
_cell.length_c   1.000
_cell.angle_alpha   90.00
_cell.angle_beta   90.00
_cell.angle_gamma   90.00
#
_symmetry.space_group_name_H-M   'P 1'
#
loop_
_entity.id
_entity.type
_entity.pdbx_description
1 polymer ?
#
loop_
_entity_poly.entity_id
_entity_poly.type
_entity_poly.pdbx_seq_one_letter_code
_entity_poly.pdbx_strand_id
1 'polypeptide(L)'
;AAGSAWKAYARPGTTENGTAMTAWDTRPETADDIAAIRDINLAAFPTAAEADLVDALRADPAAWIDGLSMVTTAPDGTVVAHALLTRCHIDGEPALALAPCAVLPAFQRRGAGSAAIRAGLNAARAMGENLVVVLGHADYYPRFGFTPASRFGIRAPFEVPDEALMALALNDTRPVPSGTIAYPAAFGV
;
A
#
# COMPACT_ATOMS: atom_id res chain seq x y z
N ALA A 1 7.26 -3.74 -21.56
CA ALA A 1 7.95 -2.96 -20.53
C ALA A 1 7.18 -2.89 -19.20
N ALA A 2 5.86 -3.15 -19.19
CA ALA A 2 5.04 -3.15 -17.96
C ALA A 2 5.35 -4.33 -17.00
N GLY A 3 5.90 -5.43 -17.51
CA GLY A 3 6.13 -6.66 -16.75
C GLY A 3 7.25 -6.63 -15.69
N SER A 4 7.98 -5.53 -15.54
CA SER A 4 9.06 -5.44 -14.55
C SER A 4 8.78 -4.46 -13.40
N ALA A 5 7.75 -3.64 -13.50
CA ALA A 5 7.43 -2.64 -12.48
C ALA A 5 7.09 -3.30 -11.12
N TRP A 6 6.38 -4.45 -11.12
CA TRP A 6 6.01 -5.15 -9.87
C TRP A 6 7.23 -5.64 -9.06
N LYS A 7 8.38 -5.90 -9.72
CA LYS A 7 9.61 -6.34 -9.03
C LYS A 7 10.16 -5.27 -8.08
N ALA A 8 9.87 -4.01 -8.32
CA ALA A 8 10.23 -2.92 -7.41
C ALA A 8 9.40 -2.98 -6.11
N TYR A 9 8.15 -3.44 -6.20
CA TYR A 9 7.24 -3.59 -5.05
C TYR A 9 7.50 -4.89 -4.27
N ALA A 10 8.24 -5.84 -4.87
CA ALA A 10 8.52 -7.16 -4.32
C ALA A 10 9.86 -7.26 -3.59
N ARG A 11 10.44 -6.18 -3.07
CA ARG A 11 11.69 -6.25 -2.30
C ARG A 11 11.48 -6.86 -0.91
N PRO A 12 12.45 -7.66 -0.39
CA PRO A 12 12.33 -8.30 0.90
C PRO A 12 12.14 -7.27 2.01
N GLY A 13 10.93 -7.21 2.52
CA GLY A 13 10.70 -6.73 3.87
C GLY A 13 11.35 -7.72 4.79
N THR A 14 12.40 -7.31 5.45
CA THR A 14 13.18 -8.15 6.35
C THR A 14 12.36 -8.51 7.57
N THR A 15 12.42 -9.77 7.95
CA THR A 15 11.84 -10.34 9.17
C THR A 15 12.11 -9.47 10.39
N GLU A 16 11.05 -9.03 11.06
CA GLU A 16 11.12 -8.41 12.38
C GLU A 16 11.56 -9.45 13.40
N ASN A 17 12.82 -9.37 13.84
CA ASN A 17 13.25 -10.04 15.06
C ASN A 17 12.80 -9.19 16.25
N GLY A 18 12.11 -9.83 17.19
CA GLY A 18 11.48 -9.22 18.35
C GLY A 18 12.40 -8.33 19.18
N THR A 19 12.32 -7.04 18.92
CA THR A 19 12.78 -5.99 19.83
C THR A 19 11.55 -5.22 20.27
N ALA A 20 11.51 -4.79 21.53
CA ALA A 20 10.39 -4.11 22.16
C ALA A 20 9.65 -3.19 21.19
N MET A 21 8.34 -3.41 21.01
CA MET A 21 7.49 -2.62 20.12
C MET A 21 7.55 -1.15 20.54
N THR A 22 8.24 -0.33 19.75
CA THR A 22 8.09 1.12 19.82
C THR A 22 6.65 1.41 19.39
N ALA A 23 5.89 2.08 20.24
CA ALA A 23 4.55 2.55 19.88
C ALA A 23 4.72 3.67 18.84
N TRP A 24 4.34 3.39 17.59
CA TRP A 24 4.37 4.35 16.50
C TRP A 24 3.06 5.12 16.43
N ASP A 25 3.16 6.45 16.33
CA ASP A 25 2.00 7.28 16.04
C ASP A 25 1.75 7.30 14.52
N THR A 26 0.48 7.15 14.17
CA THR A 26 0.02 7.17 12.78
C THR A 26 -1.12 8.17 12.61
N ARG A 27 -1.19 8.79 11.45
CA ARG A 27 -2.28 9.71 11.09
C ARG A 27 -2.38 9.83 9.58
N PRO A 28 -3.52 10.31 9.05
CA PRO A 28 -3.60 10.73 7.66
C PRO A 28 -2.60 11.86 7.36
N GLU A 29 -2.09 11.90 6.12
CA GLU A 29 -1.24 13.00 5.69
C GLU A 29 -1.98 14.34 5.73
N THR A 30 -1.21 15.39 5.92
CA THR A 30 -1.62 16.76 5.70
C THR A 30 -0.80 17.38 4.56
N ALA A 31 -1.17 18.57 4.10
CA ALA A 31 -0.41 19.26 3.06
C ALA A 31 1.06 19.49 3.45
N ASP A 32 1.34 19.65 4.74
CA ASP A 32 2.70 19.84 5.25
C ASP A 32 3.58 18.58 5.14
N ASP A 33 2.98 17.42 4.95
CA ASP A 33 3.70 16.14 4.84
C ASP A 33 4.14 15.79 3.41
N ILE A 34 3.64 16.49 2.40
CA ILE A 34 3.85 16.13 0.98
C ILE A 34 5.33 16.03 0.64
N ALA A 35 6.14 16.99 1.06
CA ALA A 35 7.58 16.98 0.82
C ALA A 35 8.26 15.81 1.53
N ALA A 36 7.93 15.56 2.80
CA ALA A 36 8.48 14.44 3.56
C ALA A 36 8.10 13.08 2.96
N ILE A 37 6.86 12.91 2.49
CA ILE A 37 6.40 11.70 1.81
C ILE A 37 7.20 11.46 0.53
N ARG A 38 7.45 12.50 -0.26
CA ARG A 38 8.28 12.40 -1.45
C ARG A 38 9.70 11.96 -1.08
N ASP A 39 10.32 12.57 -0.09
CA ASP A 39 11.67 12.24 0.38
C ASP A 39 11.76 10.78 0.88
N ILE A 40 10.75 10.30 1.60
CA ILE A 40 10.69 8.91 2.07
C ILE A 40 10.68 7.94 0.89
N ASN A 41 9.85 8.19 -0.11
CA ASN A 41 9.77 7.34 -1.30
C ASN A 41 11.06 7.39 -2.11
N LEU A 42 11.69 8.55 -2.27
CA LEU A 42 12.99 8.68 -2.91
C LEU A 42 14.09 7.90 -2.16
N ALA A 43 14.07 7.91 -0.84
CA ALA A 43 15.06 7.22 -0.02
C ALA A 43 14.84 5.70 0.05
N ALA A 44 13.59 5.24 -0.02
CA ALA A 44 13.23 3.83 0.14
C ALA A 44 13.39 3.01 -1.15
N PHE A 45 13.30 3.65 -2.32
CA PHE A 45 13.32 2.97 -3.62
C PHE A 45 14.51 3.41 -4.48
N PRO A 46 14.97 2.55 -5.43
CA PRO A 46 16.15 2.84 -6.24
C PRO A 46 15.97 3.99 -7.24
N THR A 47 14.72 4.28 -7.62
CA THR A 47 14.36 5.31 -8.61
C THR A 47 13.30 6.25 -8.05
N ALA A 48 13.04 7.34 -8.76
CA ALA A 48 11.98 8.28 -8.41
C ALA A 48 10.57 7.81 -8.78
N ALA A 49 10.43 6.62 -9.38
CA ALA A 49 9.16 6.16 -9.94
C ALA A 49 8.03 6.12 -8.89
N GLU A 50 8.33 5.65 -7.68
CA GLU A 50 7.35 5.57 -6.59
C GLU A 50 6.97 6.94 -6.04
N ALA A 51 7.95 7.84 -5.92
CA ALA A 51 7.69 9.22 -5.52
C ALA A 51 6.83 9.95 -6.56
N ASP A 52 7.14 9.79 -7.83
CA ASP A 52 6.38 10.36 -8.94
C ASP A 52 4.97 9.76 -9.03
N LEU A 53 4.83 8.45 -8.76
CA LEU A 53 3.54 7.76 -8.67
C LEU A 53 2.64 8.39 -7.60
N VAL A 54 3.16 8.63 -6.41
CA VAL A 54 2.39 9.25 -5.31
C VAL A 54 1.90 10.64 -5.72
N ASP A 55 2.76 11.46 -6.32
CA ASP A 55 2.38 12.79 -6.78
C ASP A 55 1.30 12.74 -7.87
N ALA A 56 1.44 11.82 -8.83
CA ALA A 56 0.44 11.62 -9.88
C ALA A 56 -0.90 11.13 -9.33
N LEU A 57 -0.89 10.19 -8.38
CA LEU A 57 -2.11 9.69 -7.72
C LEU A 57 -2.79 10.79 -6.90
N ARG A 58 -2.02 11.63 -6.20
CA ARG A 58 -2.57 12.76 -5.43
C ARG A 58 -3.26 13.78 -6.34
N ALA A 59 -2.78 13.94 -7.57
CA ALA A 59 -3.36 14.86 -8.56
C ALA A 59 -4.57 14.28 -9.30
N ASP A 60 -4.84 12.98 -9.16
CA ASP A 60 -5.93 12.29 -9.86
C ASP A 60 -7.14 12.10 -8.93
N PRO A 61 -8.22 12.90 -9.10
CA PRO A 61 -9.41 12.80 -8.24
C PRO A 61 -10.17 11.47 -8.42
N ALA A 62 -9.93 10.72 -9.50
CA ALA A 62 -10.51 9.38 -9.67
C ALA A 62 -9.78 8.31 -8.87
N ALA A 63 -8.53 8.54 -8.50
CA ALA A 63 -7.69 7.61 -7.75
C ALA A 63 -7.56 7.98 -6.26
N TRP A 64 -7.42 9.27 -5.97
CA TRP A 64 -7.15 9.76 -4.62
C TRP A 64 -8.39 9.68 -3.72
N ILE A 65 -8.20 9.19 -2.51
CA ILE A 65 -9.23 9.14 -1.47
C ILE A 65 -8.68 9.81 -0.22
N ASP A 66 -9.26 10.93 0.18
CA ASP A 66 -8.85 11.64 1.38
C ASP A 66 -8.93 10.74 2.61
N GLY A 67 -7.88 10.78 3.44
CA GLY A 67 -7.79 9.96 4.64
C GLY A 67 -7.20 8.56 4.45
N LEU A 68 -6.79 8.19 3.23
CA LEU A 68 -6.17 6.88 2.94
C LEU A 68 -4.69 6.98 2.55
N SER A 69 -4.07 8.13 2.72
CA SER A 69 -2.61 8.29 2.70
C SER A 69 -2.14 8.45 4.15
N MET A 70 -1.47 7.42 4.66
CA MET A 70 -1.09 7.33 6.07
C MET A 70 0.39 7.59 6.26
N VAL A 71 0.72 8.37 7.28
CA VAL A 71 2.09 8.57 7.72
C VAL A 71 2.29 7.99 9.11
N THR A 72 3.51 7.52 9.37
CA THR A 72 3.98 7.16 10.70
C THR A 72 5.01 8.17 11.15
N THR A 73 4.89 8.65 12.38
CA THR A 73 5.81 9.62 12.95
C THR A 73 6.63 9.01 14.08
N ALA A 74 7.90 9.41 14.15
CA ALA A 74 8.77 9.16 15.29
C ALA A 74 8.34 10.05 16.48
N PRO A 75 8.82 9.77 17.73
CA PRO A 75 8.45 10.56 18.92
C PRO A 75 8.75 12.05 18.81
N ASP A 76 9.73 12.45 18.01
CA ASP A 76 10.08 13.87 17.75
C ASP A 76 9.19 14.53 16.68
N GLY A 77 8.21 13.80 16.12
CA GLY A 77 7.32 14.28 15.08
C GLY A 77 7.83 14.09 13.65
N THR A 78 9.03 13.55 13.45
CA THR A 78 9.56 13.26 12.10
C THR A 78 8.72 12.20 11.41
N VAL A 79 8.29 12.47 10.18
CA VAL A 79 7.60 11.49 9.33
C VAL A 79 8.62 10.48 8.83
N VAL A 80 8.42 9.20 9.14
CA VAL A 80 9.41 8.13 8.88
C VAL A 80 8.88 7.02 7.98
N ALA A 81 7.57 6.90 7.81
CA ALA A 81 6.96 5.91 6.94
C ALA A 81 5.69 6.45 6.29
N HIS A 82 5.34 5.86 5.15
CA HIS A 82 4.17 6.22 4.37
C HIS A 82 3.54 4.96 3.77
N ALA A 83 2.22 4.87 3.80
CA ALA A 83 1.44 3.86 3.09
C ALA A 83 0.24 4.51 2.42
N LEU A 84 0.01 4.18 1.16
CA LEU A 84 -1.03 4.77 0.33
C LEU A 84 -2.01 3.73 -0.17
N LEU A 85 -3.30 3.99 0.04
CA LEU A 85 -4.41 3.26 -0.57
C LEU A 85 -5.11 4.18 -1.57
N THR A 86 -5.30 3.70 -2.79
CA THR A 86 -5.99 4.44 -3.85
C THR A 86 -7.08 3.61 -4.50
N ARG A 87 -8.00 4.27 -5.18
CA ARG A 87 -9.10 3.62 -5.90
C ARG A 87 -8.56 2.78 -7.04
N CYS A 88 -8.95 1.51 -7.07
CA CYS A 88 -8.90 0.66 -8.24
C CYS A 88 -10.27 -0.03 -8.43
N HIS A 89 -10.39 -0.84 -9.47
CA HIS A 89 -11.63 -1.57 -9.76
C HIS A 89 -11.31 -3.02 -10.10
N ILE A 90 -12.22 -3.93 -9.76
CA ILE A 90 -12.18 -5.32 -10.16
C ILE A 90 -13.41 -5.56 -11.05
N ASP A 91 -13.19 -5.71 -12.36
CA ASP A 91 -14.28 -5.80 -13.35
C ASP A 91 -15.37 -4.72 -13.13
N GLY A 92 -14.95 -3.47 -12.88
CA GLY A 92 -15.84 -2.34 -12.65
C GLY A 92 -16.31 -2.12 -11.21
N GLU A 93 -16.12 -3.09 -10.30
CA GLU A 93 -16.46 -2.94 -8.90
C GLU A 93 -15.35 -2.21 -8.13
N PRO A 94 -15.69 -1.23 -7.27
CA PRO A 94 -14.71 -0.47 -6.51
C PRO A 94 -13.89 -1.34 -5.56
N ALA A 95 -12.58 -1.10 -5.54
CA ALA A 95 -11.64 -1.71 -4.61
C ALA A 95 -10.51 -0.71 -4.32
N LEU A 96 -9.57 -1.10 -3.47
CA LEU A 96 -8.39 -0.31 -3.13
C LEU A 96 -7.12 -1.04 -3.53
N ALA A 97 -6.14 -0.30 -4.02
CA ALA A 97 -4.79 -0.77 -4.24
C ALA A 97 -3.87 -0.18 -3.17
N LEU A 98 -3.10 -1.02 -2.50
CA LEU A 98 -2.08 -0.63 -1.52
C LEU A 98 -0.73 -0.51 -2.23
N ALA A 99 -0.33 0.71 -2.56
CA ALA A 99 0.96 1.05 -3.17
C ALA A 99 1.15 2.56 -3.30
N PRO A 100 2.36 3.09 -3.04
CA PRO A 100 3.50 2.40 -2.45
C PRO A 100 3.41 2.33 -0.92
N CYS A 101 4.30 1.51 -0.33
CA CYS A 101 4.61 1.54 1.10
C CYS A 101 6.10 1.80 1.24
N ALA A 102 6.49 2.80 2.00
CA ALA A 102 7.86 3.24 2.12
C ALA A 102 8.23 3.56 3.57
N VAL A 103 9.46 3.24 3.94
CA VAL A 103 10.04 3.57 5.26
C VAL A 103 11.43 4.14 5.03
N LEU A 104 11.76 5.23 5.73
CA LEU A 104 13.12 5.76 5.74
C LEU A 104 14.12 4.66 6.12
N PRO A 105 15.26 4.52 5.42
CA PRO A 105 16.22 3.43 5.66
C PRO A 105 16.64 3.28 7.12
N ALA A 106 16.83 4.40 7.83
CA ALA A 106 17.23 4.38 9.25
C ALA A 106 16.15 3.82 10.19
N PHE A 107 14.89 3.74 9.74
CA PHE A 107 13.74 3.31 10.55
C PHE A 107 13.13 2.00 10.07
N GLN A 108 13.73 1.35 9.07
CA GLN A 108 13.27 0.05 8.58
C GLN A 108 13.41 -1.04 9.64
N ARG A 109 12.56 -2.07 9.56
CA ARG A 109 12.53 -3.24 10.48
C ARG A 109 12.14 -2.91 11.92
N ARG A 110 11.47 -1.80 12.15
CA ARG A 110 11.05 -1.37 13.48
C ARG A 110 9.52 -1.28 13.62
N GLY A 111 8.78 -1.77 12.63
CA GLY A 111 7.32 -1.76 12.63
C GLY A 111 6.66 -0.45 12.17
N ALA A 112 7.43 0.55 11.72
CA ALA A 112 6.88 1.82 11.26
C ALA A 112 5.99 1.68 10.01
N GLY A 113 6.44 0.90 9.02
CA GLY A 113 5.67 0.61 7.81
C GLY A 113 4.42 -0.21 8.11
N SER A 114 4.53 -1.22 8.96
CA SER A 114 3.40 -2.04 9.41
C SER A 114 2.35 -1.18 10.13
N ALA A 115 2.78 -0.21 10.93
CA ALA A 115 1.87 0.72 11.62
C ALA A 115 1.08 1.56 10.60
N ALA A 116 1.73 2.11 9.58
CA ALA A 116 1.07 2.87 8.52
C ALA A 116 0.06 2.02 7.74
N ILE A 117 0.43 0.78 7.39
CA ILE A 117 -0.47 -0.16 6.69
C ILE A 117 -1.70 -0.48 7.54
N ARG A 118 -1.52 -0.82 8.81
CA ARG A 118 -2.65 -1.11 9.73
C ARG A 118 -3.58 0.08 9.88
N ALA A 119 -3.02 1.27 10.00
CA ALA A 119 -3.81 2.51 10.08
C ALA A 119 -4.63 2.72 8.81
N GLY A 120 -4.03 2.52 7.64
CA GLY A 120 -4.72 2.62 6.34
C GLY A 120 -5.85 1.60 6.19
N LEU A 121 -5.60 0.35 6.56
CA LEU A 121 -6.61 -0.71 6.51
C LEU A 121 -7.77 -0.42 7.48
N ASN A 122 -7.50 0.07 8.68
CA ASN A 122 -8.52 0.45 9.63
C ASN A 122 -9.35 1.65 9.15
N ALA A 123 -8.72 2.65 8.56
CA ALA A 123 -9.41 3.78 7.95
C ALA A 123 -10.31 3.33 6.79
N ALA A 124 -9.82 2.44 5.93
CA ALA A 124 -10.60 1.88 4.83
C ALA A 124 -11.84 1.11 5.34
N ARG A 125 -11.69 0.30 6.39
CA ARG A 125 -12.84 -0.37 7.04
C ARG A 125 -13.86 0.62 7.57
N ALA A 126 -13.41 1.67 8.24
CA ALA A 126 -14.28 2.71 8.78
C ALA A 126 -15.03 3.48 7.69
N MET A 127 -14.45 3.61 6.51
CA MET A 127 -15.09 4.22 5.33
C MET A 127 -16.07 3.28 4.63
N GLY A 128 -16.15 2.00 5.03
CA GLY A 128 -17.03 1.01 4.40
C GLY A 128 -16.45 0.38 3.14
N GLU A 129 -15.14 0.46 2.92
CA GLU A 129 -14.47 -0.21 1.81
C GLU A 129 -14.49 -1.73 1.97
N ASN A 130 -14.52 -2.46 0.85
CA ASN A 130 -14.72 -3.91 0.87
C ASN A 130 -13.46 -4.74 0.61
N LEU A 131 -12.56 -4.26 -0.24
CA LEU A 131 -11.44 -5.06 -0.74
C LEU A 131 -10.19 -4.21 -0.94
N VAL A 132 -9.05 -4.77 -0.52
CA VAL A 132 -7.72 -4.24 -0.82
C VAL A 132 -6.92 -5.28 -1.58
N VAL A 133 -6.24 -4.86 -2.65
CA VAL A 133 -5.26 -5.68 -3.36
C VAL A 133 -3.86 -5.11 -3.16
N VAL A 134 -2.86 -5.98 -3.12
CA VAL A 134 -1.46 -5.60 -2.96
C VAL A 134 -0.56 -6.50 -3.79
N LEU A 135 0.47 -5.92 -4.39
CA LEU A 135 1.60 -6.64 -4.95
C LEU A 135 2.78 -6.54 -3.99
N GLY A 136 3.30 -7.68 -3.55
CA GLY A 136 4.40 -7.66 -2.60
C GLY A 136 4.85 -9.04 -2.16
N HIS A 137 5.61 -9.07 -1.06
CA HIS A 137 6.17 -10.30 -0.54
C HIS A 137 5.12 -11.18 0.13
N ALA A 138 5.08 -12.44 -0.28
CA ALA A 138 4.25 -13.47 0.32
C ALA A 138 4.56 -13.72 1.80
N ASP A 139 5.75 -13.33 2.28
CA ASP A 139 6.16 -13.49 3.67
C ASP A 139 5.78 -12.30 4.57
N TYR A 140 5.40 -11.17 3.97
CA TYR A 140 5.14 -9.93 4.71
C TYR A 140 3.65 -9.65 4.88
N TYR A 141 2.90 -9.60 3.78
CA TYR A 141 1.50 -9.16 3.79
C TYR A 141 0.50 -10.11 4.46
N PRO A 142 0.73 -11.43 4.56
CA PRO A 142 -0.16 -12.32 5.32
C PRO A 142 -0.34 -11.93 6.79
N ARG A 143 0.61 -11.22 7.39
CA ARG A 143 0.48 -10.69 8.77
C ARG A 143 -0.69 -9.72 8.97
N PHE A 144 -1.16 -9.09 7.88
CA PHE A 144 -2.32 -8.20 7.88
C PHE A 144 -3.63 -8.91 7.50
N GLY A 145 -3.56 -10.19 7.16
CA GLY A 145 -4.70 -11.00 6.71
C GLY A 145 -4.81 -11.18 5.19
N PHE A 146 -3.85 -10.66 4.42
CA PHE A 146 -3.83 -10.88 2.97
C PHE A 146 -3.59 -12.34 2.62
N THR A 147 -4.28 -12.82 1.58
CA THR A 147 -4.13 -14.14 0.98
C THR A 147 -3.98 -14.00 -0.53
N PRO A 148 -3.52 -15.04 -1.26
CA PRO A 148 -3.42 -14.95 -2.71
C PRO A 148 -4.72 -14.48 -3.36
N ALA A 149 -4.63 -13.47 -4.22
CA ALA A 149 -5.80 -12.88 -4.88
C ALA A 149 -6.55 -13.88 -5.75
N SER A 150 -5.86 -14.89 -6.27
CA SER A 150 -6.46 -16.00 -7.03
C SER A 150 -7.52 -16.77 -6.26
N ARG A 151 -7.47 -16.79 -4.94
CA ARG A 151 -8.53 -17.41 -4.11
C ARG A 151 -9.88 -16.72 -4.24
N PHE A 152 -9.87 -15.45 -4.64
CA PHE A 152 -11.08 -14.67 -4.92
C PHE A 152 -11.38 -14.56 -6.41
N GLY A 153 -10.61 -15.25 -7.26
CA GLY A 153 -10.73 -15.10 -8.71
C GLY A 153 -10.26 -13.74 -9.24
N ILE A 154 -9.36 -13.07 -8.50
CA ILE A 154 -8.80 -11.77 -8.86
C ILE A 154 -7.45 -11.96 -9.54
N ARG A 155 -7.23 -11.24 -10.63
CA ARG A 155 -5.98 -11.27 -11.39
C ARG A 155 -5.52 -9.86 -11.78
N ALA A 156 -4.22 -9.71 -11.92
CA ALA A 156 -3.61 -8.50 -12.47
C ALA A 156 -3.77 -8.45 -14.01
N PRO A 157 -3.71 -7.25 -14.63
CA PRO A 157 -3.71 -7.09 -16.08
C PRO A 157 -2.35 -7.40 -16.72
N PHE A 158 -1.41 -7.95 -15.96
CA PHE A 158 -0.07 -8.35 -16.38
C PHE A 158 0.33 -9.63 -15.67
N GLU A 159 1.38 -10.29 -16.17
CA GLU A 159 1.90 -11.50 -15.54
C GLU A 159 2.61 -11.19 -14.23
N VAL A 160 2.27 -11.95 -13.20
CA VAL A 160 2.82 -11.84 -11.85
C VAL A 160 2.74 -13.22 -11.18
N PRO A 161 3.73 -13.61 -10.34
CA PRO A 161 3.62 -14.83 -9.54
C PRO A 161 2.36 -14.81 -8.66
N ASP A 162 1.68 -15.95 -8.57
CA ASP A 162 0.43 -16.07 -7.81
C ASP A 162 0.59 -15.62 -6.35
N GLU A 163 1.70 -15.99 -5.73
CA GLU A 163 2.01 -15.63 -4.35
C GLU A 163 2.30 -14.13 -4.13
N ALA A 164 2.61 -13.38 -5.18
CA ALA A 164 2.95 -11.96 -5.08
C ALA A 164 1.73 -11.04 -5.15
N LEU A 165 0.64 -11.47 -5.78
CA LEU A 165 -0.62 -10.74 -5.82
C LEU A 165 -1.54 -11.26 -4.73
N MET A 166 -1.85 -10.39 -3.78
CA MET A 166 -2.66 -10.73 -2.61
C MET A 166 -3.86 -9.81 -2.48
N ALA A 167 -4.88 -10.30 -1.79
CA ALA A 167 -6.10 -9.56 -1.52
C ALA A 167 -6.55 -9.75 -0.08
N LEU A 168 -7.23 -8.74 0.45
CA LEU A 168 -7.82 -8.73 1.78
C LEU A 168 -9.26 -8.22 1.70
N ALA A 169 -10.22 -9.06 2.08
CA ALA A 169 -11.60 -8.64 2.30
C ALA A 169 -11.68 -7.89 3.63
N LEU A 170 -12.18 -6.66 3.57
CA LEU A 170 -12.34 -5.81 4.76
C LEU A 170 -13.68 -6.00 5.46
N ASN A 171 -14.64 -6.60 4.79
CA ASN A 171 -16.01 -6.74 5.27
C ASN A 171 -16.55 -8.13 4.95
N ASP A 172 -16.94 -8.88 5.97
CA ASP A 172 -17.45 -10.26 5.84
C ASP A 172 -18.89 -10.33 5.31
N THR A 173 -19.60 -9.20 5.28
CA THR A 173 -21.03 -9.16 4.92
C THR A 173 -21.30 -8.87 3.44
N ARG A 174 -20.27 -8.48 2.70
CA ARG A 174 -20.37 -8.19 1.26
C ARG A 174 -19.56 -9.18 0.44
N PRO A 175 -20.06 -9.60 -0.73
CA PRO A 175 -19.31 -10.46 -1.62
C PRO A 175 -18.05 -9.75 -2.13
N VAL A 176 -16.96 -10.51 -2.25
CA VAL A 176 -15.71 -10.02 -2.85
C VAL A 176 -15.87 -10.11 -4.38
N PRO A 177 -15.61 -9.02 -5.12
CA PRO A 177 -15.63 -9.06 -6.57
C PRO A 177 -14.53 -9.96 -7.11
N SER A 178 -14.76 -10.57 -8.26
CA SER A 178 -13.78 -11.35 -9.02
C SER A 178 -13.54 -10.71 -10.38
N GLY A 179 -12.39 -10.94 -10.97
CA GLY A 179 -12.03 -10.45 -12.29
C GLY A 179 -10.67 -9.81 -12.36
N THR A 180 -10.47 -8.96 -13.35
CA THR A 180 -9.19 -8.29 -13.61
C THR A 180 -9.13 -6.93 -12.93
N ILE A 181 -8.00 -6.64 -12.25
CA ILE A 181 -7.76 -5.35 -11.62
C ILE A 181 -7.57 -4.28 -12.71
N ALA A 182 -8.31 -3.18 -12.60
CA ALA A 182 -8.06 -1.95 -13.32
C ALA A 182 -7.44 -0.94 -12.35
N TYR A 183 -6.14 -0.74 -12.49
CA TYR A 183 -5.40 0.24 -11.70
C TYR A 183 -5.66 1.66 -12.16
N PRO A 184 -5.46 2.69 -11.33
CA PRO A 184 -5.40 4.07 -11.78
C PRO A 184 -4.40 4.26 -12.92
N ALA A 185 -4.66 5.21 -13.81
CA ALA A 185 -3.82 5.48 -14.97
C ALA A 185 -2.35 5.77 -14.61
N ALA A 186 -2.10 6.38 -13.44
CA ALA A 186 -0.77 6.69 -12.95
C ALA A 186 0.14 5.46 -12.79
N PHE A 187 -0.41 4.26 -12.58
CA PHE A 187 0.38 3.03 -12.51
C PHE A 187 0.98 2.59 -13.86
N GLY A 188 0.46 3.08 -14.98
CA GLY A 188 1.00 2.80 -16.33
C GLY A 188 0.82 1.35 -16.79
N VAL A 189 -0.19 0.66 -16.30
CA VAL A 189 -0.48 -0.75 -16.61
C VAL A 189 -1.94 -0.94 -17.00
#